data_5e65a4464b367f16009c16ca364ef145
#
_entry.id   5e65a4464b367f16009c16ca364ef145
#
_cell.length_a   1.000
_cell.length_b   1.000
_cell.length_c   1.000
_cell.angle_alpha   90.00
_cell.angle_beta   90.00
_cell.angle_gamma   90.00
#
_symmetry.space_group_name_H-M   'P 1'
#
loop_
_entity.id
_entity.type
_entity.pdbx_description
1 polymer ?
#
loop_
_entity_poly.entity_id
_entity_poly.type
_entity_poly.pdbx_seq_one_letter_code
_entity_poly.pdbx_strand_id
1 'polypeptide(L)'
;MRTLAKLFTLLTTIITVSCSAPHKPQGTLFVWGSDINLKFTRYVASLTEKENPHILYLPTASGDHQDNIQVWKSFCNIVGIEPHIMRVWVDSSAEQTFEEQIAKADAIIIGGGNTLNMLGIWQAQGIDRMLIEAMQRGTIIAGGSAGSICWFDAGVSDSRPSGLSIVEGLGILPYSNCPHYGDEAKRTLYHQMLEQGTIEGGYAMDDKAGILFRDGEVVEAVTYSPEHGAYYVDTKQGKAAAKPIETRLLLDDGAIEANAYTAEPIGKSARDLAQASGALGVFVAQAGADANTRIETLLIYGNLAAVVHDQYMDLFGSYAIRFLYNHNGTWQLMGEDLGATVAESEVVFREKATTILLQAEEKYKN
;
A
#
# COMPACT_ATOMS: atom_id res chain seq x y z
N MET A 1 27.54 -42.79 75.33
CA MET A 1 28.07 -42.11 74.15
C MET A 1 26.94 -42.08 73.11
N ARG A 2 26.27 -40.93 72.92
CA ARG A 2 25.10 -40.76 71.98
C ARG A 2 25.63 -40.02 70.73
N THR A 3 25.61 -40.71 69.60
CA THR A 3 25.96 -40.16 68.28
C THR A 3 24.80 -39.44 67.67
N LEU A 4 24.87 -38.10 67.52
CA LEU A 4 23.88 -37.29 66.77
C LEU A 4 24.14 -37.43 65.24
N ALA A 5 23.19 -38.01 64.52
CA ALA A 5 23.17 -37.96 63.07
C ALA A 5 22.50 -36.62 62.63
N LYS A 6 23.27 -35.74 61.96
CA LYS A 6 22.72 -34.51 61.32
C LYS A 6 22.16 -34.89 59.96
N LEU A 7 20.85 -34.78 59.83
CA LEU A 7 20.14 -34.91 58.56
C LEU A 7 20.24 -33.57 57.79
N PHE A 8 20.97 -33.57 56.69
CA PHE A 8 21.07 -32.45 55.79
C PHE A 8 19.94 -32.59 54.73
N THR A 9 18.91 -31.78 54.85
CA THR A 9 17.83 -31.73 53.85
C THR A 9 18.25 -30.77 52.75
N LEU A 10 18.59 -31.29 51.57
CA LEU A 10 18.89 -30.52 50.38
C LEU A 10 17.59 -30.03 49.75
N LEU A 11 17.28 -28.73 49.89
CA LEU A 11 16.11 -28.11 49.27
C LEU A 11 16.47 -27.79 47.82
N THR A 12 16.10 -28.63 46.87
CA THR A 12 16.23 -28.37 45.43
C THR A 12 15.10 -27.43 45.02
N THR A 13 15.42 -26.15 44.86
CA THR A 13 14.49 -25.18 44.26
C THR A 13 14.44 -25.43 42.74
N ILE A 14 13.35 -26.03 42.28
CA ILE A 14 13.07 -26.16 40.86
C ILE A 14 12.62 -24.78 40.38
N ILE A 15 13.50 -24.07 39.68
CA ILE A 15 13.17 -22.86 38.93
C ILE A 15 12.40 -23.36 37.67
N THR A 16 11.09 -23.33 37.71
CA THR A 16 10.27 -23.46 36.50
C THR A 16 10.43 -22.20 35.68
N VAL A 17 11.29 -22.23 34.66
CA VAL A 17 11.27 -21.24 33.60
C VAL A 17 9.93 -21.43 32.89
N SER A 18 8.96 -20.59 33.22
CA SER A 18 7.71 -20.49 32.44
C SER A 18 8.08 -19.92 31.08
N CYS A 19 8.22 -20.80 30.10
CA CYS A 19 8.23 -20.39 28.70
C CYS A 19 6.79 -19.89 28.42
N SER A 20 6.54 -18.58 28.61
CA SER A 20 5.31 -17.97 28.13
C SER A 20 5.29 -18.17 26.61
N ALA A 21 4.23 -18.79 26.11
CA ALA A 21 3.98 -18.84 24.67
C ALA A 21 4.12 -17.42 24.09
N PRO A 22 4.70 -17.25 22.90
CA PRO A 22 4.79 -15.94 22.29
C PRO A 22 3.40 -15.30 22.30
N HIS A 23 3.32 -14.11 22.89
CA HIS A 23 2.06 -13.38 23.01
C HIS A 23 1.63 -13.05 21.58
N LYS A 24 0.51 -13.63 21.10
CA LYS A 24 -0.04 -13.25 19.80
C LYS A 24 -0.28 -11.74 19.81
N PRO A 25 0.20 -11.00 18.79
CA PRO A 25 -0.11 -9.59 18.70
C PRO A 25 -1.62 -9.39 18.65
N GLN A 26 -2.15 -8.52 19.50
CA GLN A 26 -3.57 -8.19 19.51
C GLN A 26 -3.78 -6.85 18.81
N GLY A 27 -4.78 -6.78 17.91
CA GLY A 27 -5.20 -5.57 17.24
C GLY A 27 -5.10 -5.63 15.73
N THR A 28 -5.34 -4.47 15.10
CA THR A 28 -5.40 -4.33 13.64
C THR A 28 -4.18 -3.59 13.13
N LEU A 29 -3.47 -4.20 12.18
CA LEU A 29 -2.30 -3.64 11.51
C LEU A 29 -2.46 -3.74 10.00
N PHE A 30 -2.38 -2.61 9.28
CA PHE A 30 -2.36 -2.57 7.82
C PHE A 30 -1.01 -2.06 7.31
N VAL A 31 -0.29 -2.87 6.52
CA VAL A 31 1.03 -2.53 5.99
C VAL A 31 1.06 -2.61 4.47
N TRP A 32 1.90 -1.76 3.82
CA TRP A 32 2.01 -1.75 2.37
C TRP A 32 3.43 -1.45 1.87
N GLY A 33 3.65 -1.62 0.55
CA GLY A 33 4.98 -1.59 -0.05
C GLY A 33 5.60 -0.21 -0.19
N SER A 34 4.83 0.85 -0.50
CA SER A 34 5.34 2.20 -0.75
C SER A 34 5.23 3.15 0.44
N ASP A 35 5.50 4.44 0.23
CA ASP A 35 5.18 5.49 1.20
C ASP A 35 3.67 5.78 1.24
N ILE A 36 3.24 6.81 2.01
CA ILE A 36 1.82 7.19 2.11
C ILE A 36 1.25 7.49 0.72
N ASN A 37 0.01 7.08 0.50
CA ASN A 37 -0.73 7.35 -0.72
C ASN A 37 -2.23 7.50 -0.45
N LEU A 38 -2.95 8.15 -1.37
CA LEU A 38 -4.36 8.47 -1.20
C LEU A 38 -5.26 7.22 -1.10
N LYS A 39 -4.99 6.18 -1.90
CA LYS A 39 -5.83 4.96 -1.93
C LYS A 39 -5.78 4.23 -0.59
N PHE A 40 -4.59 4.04 -0.03
CA PHE A 40 -4.44 3.40 1.28
C PHE A 40 -4.90 4.30 2.43
N THR A 41 -4.77 5.64 2.30
CA THR A 41 -5.37 6.57 3.26
C THR A 41 -6.90 6.41 3.34
N ARG A 42 -7.59 6.31 2.19
CA ARG A 42 -9.03 6.02 2.13
C ARG A 42 -9.37 4.65 2.70
N TYR A 43 -8.57 3.64 2.37
CA TYR A 43 -8.77 2.30 2.89
C TYR A 43 -8.64 2.27 4.43
N VAL A 44 -7.61 2.91 5.01
CA VAL A 44 -7.46 3.03 6.47
C VAL A 44 -8.62 3.77 7.09
N ALA A 45 -9.08 4.88 6.49
CA ALA A 45 -10.26 5.59 6.96
C ALA A 45 -11.50 4.69 6.99
N SER A 46 -11.72 3.87 5.95
CA SER A 46 -12.85 2.93 5.89
C SER A 46 -12.78 1.83 6.95
N LEU A 47 -11.59 1.40 7.35
CA LEU A 47 -11.41 0.39 8.40
C LEU A 47 -11.87 0.89 9.79
N THR A 48 -11.92 2.19 10.02
CA THR A 48 -12.39 2.77 11.29
C THR A 48 -13.89 2.66 11.48
N GLU A 49 -14.66 2.44 10.40
CA GLU A 49 -16.13 2.42 10.39
C GLU A 49 -16.75 3.74 10.92
N LYS A 50 -15.99 4.85 10.85
CA LYS A 50 -16.42 6.18 11.30
C LYS A 50 -16.57 7.13 10.13
N GLU A 51 -17.56 8.00 10.18
CA GLU A 51 -17.77 9.04 9.17
C GLU A 51 -16.63 10.07 9.20
N ASN A 52 -16.19 10.47 10.39
CA ASN A 52 -15.13 11.46 10.62
C ASN A 52 -14.06 10.86 11.55
N PRO A 53 -13.19 9.96 11.06
CA PRO A 53 -12.19 9.34 11.92
C PRO A 53 -11.05 10.28 12.26
N HIS A 54 -10.57 10.21 13.51
CA HIS A 54 -9.34 10.87 13.94
C HIS A 54 -8.13 10.03 13.50
N ILE A 55 -7.54 10.37 12.35
CA ILE A 55 -6.37 9.68 11.84
C ILE A 55 -5.12 10.50 12.13
N LEU A 56 -4.21 9.94 12.94
CA LEU A 56 -2.96 10.57 13.32
C LEU A 56 -1.84 10.14 12.38
N TYR A 57 -1.14 11.09 11.76
CA TYR A 57 0.03 10.83 10.92
C TYR A 57 1.33 11.04 11.68
N LEU A 58 2.24 10.06 11.58
CA LEU A 58 3.59 10.10 12.14
C LEU A 58 4.64 10.16 11.01
N PRO A 59 5.17 11.34 10.67
CA PRO A 59 6.23 11.50 9.67
C PRO A 59 7.63 11.24 10.21
N THR A 60 7.76 10.48 11.31
CA THR A 60 9.03 10.32 12.05
C THR A 60 10.15 9.75 11.19
N ALA A 61 9.86 8.76 10.33
CA ALA A 61 10.85 8.13 9.46
C ALA A 61 11.46 9.10 8.43
N SER A 62 10.71 10.12 8.02
CA SER A 62 11.19 11.19 7.13
C SER A 62 11.78 12.39 7.85
N GLY A 63 11.99 12.33 9.18
CA GLY A 63 12.50 13.44 9.98
C GLY A 63 11.53 14.60 10.11
N ASP A 64 10.22 14.33 10.17
CA ASP A 64 9.14 15.31 10.19
C ASP A 64 9.16 16.27 8.98
N HIS A 65 9.58 15.76 7.80
CA HIS A 65 9.78 16.57 6.60
C HIS A 65 8.49 17.27 6.17
N GLN A 66 8.58 18.58 5.88
CA GLN A 66 7.41 19.41 5.61
C GLN A 66 6.65 18.99 4.36
N ASP A 67 7.34 18.50 3.31
CA ASP A 67 6.68 18.06 2.08
C ASP A 67 5.76 16.86 2.35
N ASN A 68 6.20 15.88 3.16
CA ASN A 68 5.37 14.73 3.55
C ASN A 68 4.15 15.17 4.37
N ILE A 69 4.33 16.18 5.24
CA ILE A 69 3.23 16.78 6.00
C ILE A 69 2.23 17.48 5.07
N GLN A 70 2.69 18.19 4.03
CA GLN A 70 1.80 18.83 3.07
C GLN A 70 1.05 17.80 2.20
N VAL A 71 1.72 16.72 1.79
CA VAL A 71 1.09 15.60 1.08
C VAL A 71 -0.02 14.99 1.95
N TRP A 72 0.27 14.72 3.23
CA TRP A 72 -0.74 14.22 4.18
C TRP A 72 -1.95 15.15 4.28
N LYS A 73 -1.74 16.46 4.46
CA LYS A 73 -2.82 17.46 4.51
C LYS A 73 -3.67 17.45 3.23
N SER A 74 -3.02 17.30 2.07
CA SER A 74 -3.72 17.21 0.79
C SER A 74 -4.60 15.96 0.71
N PHE A 75 -4.10 14.81 1.18
CA PHE A 75 -4.89 13.57 1.24
C PHE A 75 -6.08 13.71 2.18
N CYS A 76 -5.88 14.29 3.37
CA CYS A 76 -6.97 14.56 4.32
C CYS A 76 -8.07 15.43 3.69
N ASN A 77 -7.68 16.49 2.98
CA ASN A 77 -8.64 17.37 2.28
C ASN A 77 -9.44 16.61 1.21
N ILE A 78 -8.79 15.70 0.44
CA ILE A 78 -9.47 14.89 -0.59
C ILE A 78 -10.38 13.84 0.03
N VAL A 79 -9.96 13.24 1.15
CA VAL A 79 -10.75 12.23 1.88
C VAL A 79 -11.89 12.87 2.69
N GLY A 80 -11.78 14.14 3.02
CA GLY A 80 -12.77 14.88 3.83
C GLY A 80 -12.58 14.70 5.33
N ILE A 81 -11.34 14.49 5.79
CA ILE A 81 -10.99 14.33 7.22
C ILE A 81 -10.06 15.46 7.70
N GLU A 82 -10.01 15.73 9.00
CA GLU A 82 -9.08 16.69 9.57
C GLU A 82 -7.64 16.12 9.63
N PRO A 83 -6.60 16.92 9.26
CA PRO A 83 -5.22 16.48 9.34
C PRO A 83 -4.67 16.58 10.77
N HIS A 84 -4.39 15.43 11.39
CA HIS A 84 -3.69 15.34 12.66
C HIS A 84 -2.27 14.83 12.43
N ILE A 85 -1.26 15.51 12.98
CA ILE A 85 0.15 15.19 12.78
C ILE A 85 0.88 15.21 14.12
N MET A 86 1.58 14.12 14.46
CA MET A 86 2.48 14.07 15.61
C MET A 86 3.92 14.18 15.13
N ARG A 87 4.57 15.29 15.42
CA ARG A 87 5.98 15.53 15.10
C ARG A 87 6.84 15.17 16.30
N VAL A 88 7.97 14.53 16.03
CA VAL A 88 8.86 13.98 17.07
C VAL A 88 10.24 14.64 17.03
N TRP A 89 10.72 15.04 15.84
CA TRP A 89 12.07 15.56 15.65
C TRP A 89 12.23 17.04 15.97
N VAL A 90 11.26 17.85 15.58
CA VAL A 90 11.42 19.31 15.55
C VAL A 90 10.57 20.01 16.60
N ASP A 91 9.43 19.45 16.92
CA ASP A 91 8.41 20.16 17.69
C ASP A 91 7.45 19.18 18.34
N SER A 92 7.81 18.70 19.51
CA SER A 92 6.83 18.06 20.36
C SER A 92 5.81 19.13 20.77
N SER A 93 4.52 18.91 20.50
CA SER A 93 3.46 19.83 20.91
C SER A 93 3.61 20.19 22.38
N ALA A 94 3.75 21.47 22.68
CA ALA A 94 3.77 21.96 24.07
C ALA A 94 2.39 21.83 24.77
N GLU A 95 1.33 21.61 23.98
CA GLU A 95 -0.05 21.54 24.49
C GLU A 95 -0.53 20.11 24.80
N GLN A 96 0.06 19.09 24.15
CA GLN A 96 -0.34 17.69 24.32
C GLN A 96 0.89 16.78 24.31
N THR A 97 0.90 15.80 25.21
CA THR A 97 1.92 14.73 25.20
C THR A 97 1.73 13.79 24.02
N PHE A 98 2.75 12.99 23.68
CA PHE A 98 2.62 11.93 22.66
C PHE A 98 1.52 10.94 23.03
N GLU A 99 1.43 10.58 24.30
CA GLU A 99 0.42 9.66 24.81
C GLU A 99 -0.99 10.22 24.62
N GLU A 100 -1.23 11.51 24.92
CA GLU A 100 -2.53 12.16 24.70
C GLU A 100 -2.92 12.24 23.22
N GLN A 101 -1.95 12.46 22.31
CA GLN A 101 -2.20 12.49 20.87
C GLN A 101 -2.55 11.09 20.35
N ILE A 102 -1.76 10.08 20.73
CA ILE A 102 -1.96 8.68 20.35
C ILE A 102 -3.29 8.14 20.90
N ALA A 103 -3.64 8.49 22.14
CA ALA A 103 -4.87 8.02 22.78
C ALA A 103 -6.16 8.52 22.10
N LYS A 104 -6.11 9.62 21.36
CA LYS A 104 -7.26 10.17 20.63
C LYS A 104 -7.48 9.52 19.28
N ALA A 105 -6.47 8.84 18.75
CA ALA A 105 -6.49 8.33 17.38
C ALA A 105 -7.37 7.09 17.23
N ASP A 106 -8.22 7.07 16.22
CA ASP A 106 -8.95 5.90 15.73
C ASP A 106 -8.06 5.04 14.85
N ALA A 107 -7.21 5.71 14.07
CA ALA A 107 -6.14 5.08 13.29
C ALA A 107 -4.86 5.93 13.33
N ILE A 108 -3.72 5.27 13.17
CA ILE A 108 -2.41 5.91 13.12
C ILE A 108 -1.72 5.46 11.84
N ILE A 109 -1.32 6.42 10.99
CA ILE A 109 -0.56 6.16 9.78
C ILE A 109 0.89 6.57 9.98
N ILE A 110 1.81 5.64 9.73
CA ILE A 110 3.25 5.82 9.84
C ILE A 110 3.84 5.95 8.45
N GLY A 111 4.50 7.07 8.19
CA GLY A 111 5.15 7.36 6.90
C GLY A 111 6.44 6.55 6.68
N GLY A 112 6.87 6.52 5.42
CA GLY A 112 8.14 5.95 5.00
C GLY A 112 9.34 6.85 5.28
N GLY A 113 10.55 6.32 5.04
CA GLY A 113 11.83 6.99 5.24
C GLY A 113 12.86 6.10 5.93
N ASN A 114 13.63 6.64 6.87
CA ASN A 114 14.67 5.91 7.57
C ASN A 114 14.13 5.11 8.76
N THR A 115 14.03 3.78 8.62
CA THR A 115 13.49 2.87 9.65
C THR A 115 14.32 2.92 10.94
N LEU A 116 15.66 2.90 10.83
CA LEU A 116 16.54 2.87 12.02
C LEU A 116 16.44 4.16 12.84
N ASN A 117 16.42 5.32 12.17
CA ASN A 117 16.31 6.61 12.85
C ASN A 117 14.95 6.71 13.55
N MET A 118 13.88 6.27 12.88
CA MET A 118 12.54 6.25 13.46
C MET A 118 12.47 5.37 14.70
N LEU A 119 12.94 4.13 14.62
CA LEU A 119 12.95 3.21 15.75
C LEU A 119 13.80 3.72 16.91
N GLY A 120 14.99 4.28 16.60
CA GLY A 120 15.88 4.84 17.62
C GLY A 120 15.22 5.95 18.43
N ILE A 121 14.56 6.90 17.77
CA ILE A 121 13.88 7.99 18.48
C ILE A 121 12.60 7.52 19.19
N TRP A 122 11.86 6.57 18.61
CA TRP A 122 10.69 5.99 19.27
C TRP A 122 11.03 5.27 20.56
N GLN A 123 12.06 4.43 20.56
CA GLN A 123 12.56 3.75 21.76
C GLN A 123 13.04 4.72 22.83
N ALA A 124 13.75 5.78 22.41
CA ALA A 124 14.22 6.81 23.35
C ALA A 124 13.09 7.59 24.01
N GLN A 125 11.98 7.81 23.31
CA GLN A 125 10.80 8.55 23.77
C GLN A 125 9.68 7.66 24.32
N GLY A 126 9.80 6.32 24.19
CA GLY A 126 8.75 5.37 24.60
C GLY A 126 7.54 5.34 23.67
N ILE A 127 7.63 5.92 22.47
CA ILE A 127 6.53 6.00 21.48
C ILE A 127 6.20 4.60 20.97
N ASP A 128 7.18 3.72 20.77
CA ASP A 128 7.02 2.31 20.39
C ASP A 128 6.02 1.59 21.29
N ARG A 129 6.18 1.72 22.61
CA ARG A 129 5.28 1.13 23.62
C ARG A 129 3.89 1.75 23.57
N MET A 130 3.80 3.07 23.44
CA MET A 130 2.51 3.78 23.33
C MET A 130 1.70 3.33 22.11
N LEU A 131 2.37 3.09 20.96
CA LEU A 131 1.73 2.59 19.74
C LEU A 131 1.25 1.14 19.89
N ILE A 132 2.07 0.27 20.50
CA ILE A 132 1.67 -1.12 20.80
C ILE A 132 0.45 -1.15 21.71
N GLU A 133 0.45 -0.36 22.78
CA GLU A 133 -0.69 -0.24 23.69
C GLU A 133 -1.93 0.33 22.99
N ALA A 134 -1.77 1.32 22.10
CA ALA A 134 -2.87 1.86 21.31
C ALA A 134 -3.47 0.77 20.39
N MET A 135 -2.66 -0.01 19.70
CA MET A 135 -3.10 -1.14 18.89
C MET A 135 -3.90 -2.16 19.71
N GLN A 136 -3.42 -2.50 20.90
CA GLN A 136 -4.11 -3.42 21.83
C GLN A 136 -5.44 -2.87 22.34
N ARG A 137 -5.61 -1.54 22.42
CA ARG A 137 -6.88 -0.89 22.75
C ARG A 137 -7.85 -0.77 21.58
N GLY A 138 -7.44 -1.19 20.37
CA GLY A 138 -8.27 -1.21 19.17
C GLY A 138 -7.99 -0.08 18.18
N THR A 139 -6.99 0.80 18.44
CA THR A 139 -6.53 1.77 17.44
C THR A 139 -5.94 1.01 16.24
N ILE A 140 -6.37 1.34 15.03
CA ILE A 140 -5.83 0.75 13.81
C ILE A 140 -4.45 1.35 13.57
N ILE A 141 -3.44 0.48 13.48
CA ILE A 141 -2.09 0.91 13.09
C ILE A 141 -1.90 0.62 11.61
N ALA A 142 -1.31 1.58 10.89
CA ALA A 142 -1.07 1.43 9.46
C ALA A 142 0.26 2.08 9.06
N GLY A 143 0.91 1.57 8.01
CA GLY A 143 2.14 2.20 7.55
C GLY A 143 2.75 1.55 6.33
N GLY A 144 3.50 2.35 5.56
CA GLY A 144 4.19 1.92 4.36
C GLY A 144 5.71 2.05 4.47
N SER A 145 6.41 1.26 3.67
CA SER A 145 7.89 1.26 3.65
C SER A 145 8.49 1.11 5.05
N ALA A 146 9.16 2.12 5.61
CA ALA A 146 9.67 2.10 6.98
C ALA A 146 8.56 1.87 8.03
N GLY A 147 7.37 2.45 7.81
CA GLY A 147 6.18 2.25 8.63
C GLY A 147 5.56 0.87 8.51
N SER A 148 5.95 0.07 7.50
CA SER A 148 5.67 -1.35 7.41
C SER A 148 6.72 -2.18 8.15
N ILE A 149 8.01 -1.98 7.84
CA ILE A 149 9.13 -2.77 8.37
C ILE A 149 9.14 -2.79 9.88
N CYS A 150 8.86 -1.66 10.53
CA CYS A 150 9.01 -1.48 11.98
C CYS A 150 8.22 -2.47 12.84
N TRP A 151 7.18 -3.11 12.31
CA TRP A 151 6.31 -4.05 13.05
C TRP A 151 6.78 -5.50 13.02
N PHE A 152 7.68 -5.84 12.12
CA PHE A 152 8.18 -7.20 11.93
C PHE A 152 9.46 -7.47 12.76
N ASP A 153 9.89 -8.73 12.81
CA ASP A 153 11.18 -9.08 13.43
C ASP A 153 12.35 -8.45 12.67
N ALA A 154 12.27 -8.49 11.34
CA ALA A 154 13.32 -7.96 10.48
C ALA A 154 12.75 -7.52 9.11
N GLY A 155 13.46 -6.65 8.38
CA GLY A 155 13.08 -6.28 7.03
C GLY A 155 14.20 -5.67 6.21
N VAL A 156 13.97 -5.62 4.89
CA VAL A 156 14.90 -5.01 3.93
C VAL A 156 14.74 -3.50 3.95
N SER A 157 15.82 -2.79 4.24
CA SER A 157 15.83 -1.33 4.35
C SER A 157 17.10 -0.71 3.77
N ASP A 158 16.98 0.51 3.27
CA ASP A 158 18.04 1.41 2.84
C ASP A 158 18.42 2.45 3.92
N SER A 159 18.08 2.19 5.17
CA SER A 159 18.34 3.10 6.31
C SER A 159 19.84 3.32 6.59
N ARG A 160 20.74 2.49 6.08
CA ARG A 160 22.19 2.61 6.32
C ARG A 160 22.88 3.28 5.13
N PRO A 161 23.88 4.14 5.38
CA PRO A 161 24.67 4.75 4.31
C PRO A 161 25.40 3.74 3.39
N SER A 162 25.61 2.51 3.89
CA SER A 162 26.22 1.42 3.12
C SER A 162 25.28 0.80 2.08
N GLY A 163 24.03 1.24 1.99
CA GLY A 163 23.02 0.73 1.07
C GLY A 163 22.05 -0.25 1.73
N LEU A 164 21.43 -1.10 0.91
CA LEU A 164 20.44 -2.07 1.36
C LEU A 164 21.00 -3.04 2.40
N SER A 165 20.24 -3.27 3.46
CA SER A 165 20.59 -4.18 4.55
C SER A 165 19.34 -4.69 5.25
N ILE A 166 19.48 -5.74 6.04
CA ILE A 166 18.45 -6.16 6.98
C ILE A 166 18.52 -5.26 8.22
N VAL A 167 17.35 -4.81 8.66
CA VAL A 167 17.18 -4.07 9.92
C VAL A 167 16.18 -4.84 10.80
N GLU A 168 16.41 -4.80 12.10
CA GLU A 168 15.49 -5.33 13.10
C GLU A 168 14.34 -4.35 13.31
N GLY A 169 13.12 -4.85 13.50
CA GLY A 169 11.94 -4.08 13.87
C GLY A 169 11.55 -4.29 15.32
N LEU A 170 10.27 -4.08 15.64
CA LEU A 170 9.73 -4.23 17.00
C LEU A 170 9.32 -5.68 17.33
N GLY A 171 9.35 -6.59 16.36
CA GLY A 171 9.02 -7.99 16.55
C GLY A 171 7.57 -8.28 16.96
N ILE A 172 6.65 -7.41 16.60
CA ILE A 172 5.21 -7.61 16.85
C ILE A 172 4.68 -8.73 15.97
N LEU A 173 5.09 -8.77 14.70
CA LEU A 173 4.85 -9.88 13.80
C LEU A 173 6.14 -10.72 13.71
N PRO A 174 6.11 -12.02 14.09
CA PRO A 174 7.29 -12.89 14.10
C PRO A 174 7.65 -13.38 12.70
N TYR A 175 7.79 -12.47 11.76
CA TYR A 175 8.07 -12.66 10.35
C TYR A 175 9.06 -11.60 9.86
N SER A 176 9.65 -11.83 8.68
CA SER A 176 10.39 -10.78 7.98
C SER A 176 9.50 -9.98 7.03
N ASN A 177 9.99 -8.80 6.61
CA ASN A 177 9.24 -7.90 5.73
C ASN A 177 10.09 -7.35 4.59
N CYS A 178 9.53 -7.32 3.38
CA CYS A 178 10.13 -6.68 2.23
C CYS A 178 9.12 -5.77 1.52
N PRO A 179 9.02 -4.49 1.89
CA PRO A 179 8.30 -3.50 1.09
C PRO A 179 9.06 -3.21 -0.20
N HIS A 180 8.41 -2.57 -1.18
CA HIS A 180 8.97 -2.32 -2.52
C HIS A 180 9.48 -3.59 -3.19
N TYR A 181 8.77 -4.71 -3.06
CA TYR A 181 9.22 -6.01 -3.53
C TYR A 181 9.38 -6.10 -5.06
N GLY A 182 8.69 -5.22 -5.81
CA GLY A 182 8.93 -5.01 -7.23
C GLY A 182 10.35 -4.55 -7.58
N ASP A 183 11.06 -3.88 -6.65
CA ASP A 183 12.47 -3.52 -6.80
C ASP A 183 13.36 -4.78 -6.79
N GLU A 184 14.12 -4.99 -7.86
CA GLU A 184 14.96 -6.18 -8.04
C GLU A 184 16.07 -6.28 -6.99
N ALA A 185 16.67 -5.17 -6.59
CA ALA A 185 17.76 -5.17 -5.61
C ALA A 185 17.24 -5.54 -4.21
N LYS A 186 16.09 -4.99 -3.81
CA LYS A 186 15.44 -5.33 -2.52
C LYS A 186 15.00 -6.78 -2.50
N ARG A 187 14.34 -7.24 -3.55
CA ARG A 187 13.90 -8.65 -3.71
C ARG A 187 15.09 -9.61 -3.67
N THR A 188 16.16 -9.29 -4.39
CA THR A 188 17.36 -10.13 -4.43
C THR A 188 18.00 -10.26 -3.05
N LEU A 189 18.20 -9.16 -2.33
CA LEU A 189 18.72 -9.19 -0.98
C LEU A 189 17.81 -10.00 -0.04
N TYR A 190 16.52 -9.79 -0.10
CA TYR A 190 15.53 -10.51 0.71
C TYR A 190 15.63 -12.02 0.52
N HIS A 191 15.66 -12.48 -0.74
CA HIS A 191 15.81 -13.90 -1.07
C HIS A 191 17.13 -14.47 -0.57
N GLN A 192 18.25 -13.75 -0.74
CA GLN A 192 19.55 -14.18 -0.27
C GLN A 192 19.57 -14.38 1.26
N MET A 193 18.98 -13.45 2.01
CA MET A 193 18.97 -13.52 3.48
C MET A 193 18.08 -14.67 4.00
N LEU A 194 16.97 -14.94 3.33
CA LEU A 194 16.13 -16.13 3.57
C LEU A 194 16.89 -17.43 3.29
N GLU A 195 17.55 -17.54 2.14
CA GLU A 195 18.30 -18.73 1.72
C GLU A 195 19.51 -19.01 2.65
N GLN A 196 20.08 -17.98 3.23
CA GLN A 196 21.15 -18.08 4.22
C GLN A 196 20.65 -18.40 5.63
N GLY A 197 19.34 -18.36 5.88
CA GLY A 197 18.76 -18.51 7.21
C GLY A 197 19.08 -17.35 8.16
N THR A 198 19.39 -16.17 7.61
CA THR A 198 19.66 -14.96 8.40
C THR A 198 18.37 -14.34 8.93
N ILE A 199 17.27 -14.49 8.19
CA ILE A 199 15.93 -14.06 8.57
C ILE A 199 14.95 -15.20 8.32
N GLU A 200 13.86 -15.20 9.07
CA GLU A 200 12.73 -16.13 8.88
C GLU A 200 11.86 -15.71 7.70
N GLY A 201 11.03 -16.64 7.21
CA GLY A 201 10.02 -16.35 6.18
C GLY A 201 9.09 -15.22 6.59
N GLY A 202 8.49 -14.55 5.60
CA GLY A 202 7.66 -13.40 5.89
C GLY A 202 6.91 -12.82 4.71
N TYR A 203 6.56 -11.57 4.81
CA TYR A 203 5.63 -10.92 3.90
C TYR A 203 6.35 -9.87 3.03
N ALA A 204 6.03 -9.89 1.75
CA ALA A 204 6.54 -8.93 0.79
C ALA A 204 5.38 -8.26 0.05
N MET A 205 5.50 -6.97 -0.24
CA MET A 205 4.49 -6.21 -0.96
C MET A 205 5.13 -5.34 -2.02
N ASP A 206 4.54 -5.35 -3.22
CA ASP A 206 4.82 -4.36 -4.25
C ASP A 206 4.30 -2.97 -3.82
N ASP A 207 4.72 -1.90 -4.48
CA ASP A 207 4.43 -0.52 -4.08
C ASP A 207 2.93 -0.20 -3.93
N LYS A 208 2.09 -0.83 -4.76
CA LYS A 208 0.65 -0.57 -4.80
C LYS A 208 -0.18 -1.67 -4.11
N ALA A 209 0.47 -2.54 -3.32
CA ALA A 209 -0.18 -3.62 -2.58
C ALA A 209 0.06 -3.50 -1.07
N GLY A 210 -0.90 -3.98 -0.29
CA GLY A 210 -0.84 -4.00 1.17
C GLY A 210 -1.53 -5.21 1.77
N ILE A 211 -1.23 -5.50 3.04
CA ILE A 211 -1.74 -6.64 3.80
C ILE A 211 -2.34 -6.14 5.11
N LEU A 212 -3.57 -6.55 5.37
CA LEU A 212 -4.27 -6.34 6.64
C LEU A 212 -4.10 -7.54 7.55
N PHE A 213 -3.58 -7.30 8.74
CA PHE A 213 -3.49 -8.28 9.81
C PHE A 213 -4.49 -7.94 10.93
N ARG A 214 -5.11 -8.97 11.50
CA ARG A 214 -5.81 -8.89 12.78
C ARG A 214 -5.28 -9.97 13.71
N ASP A 215 -4.91 -9.57 14.90
CA ASP A 215 -4.32 -10.46 15.91
C ASP A 215 -3.16 -11.32 15.37
N GLY A 216 -2.34 -10.71 14.50
CA GLY A 216 -1.18 -11.34 13.88
C GLY A 216 -1.47 -12.26 12.69
N GLU A 217 -2.73 -12.45 12.30
CA GLU A 217 -3.12 -13.27 11.16
C GLU A 217 -3.51 -12.40 9.97
N VAL A 218 -3.15 -12.82 8.75
CA VAL A 218 -3.58 -12.17 7.52
C VAL A 218 -5.09 -12.32 7.35
N VAL A 219 -5.80 -11.20 7.26
CA VAL A 219 -7.26 -11.17 7.03
C VAL A 219 -7.55 -10.88 5.57
N GLU A 220 -6.80 -9.96 4.99
CA GLU A 220 -7.02 -9.49 3.63
C GLU A 220 -5.70 -8.95 3.05
N ALA A 221 -5.50 -9.11 1.75
CA ALA A 221 -4.55 -8.33 0.99
C ALA A 221 -5.29 -7.49 -0.04
N VAL A 222 -4.81 -6.27 -0.26
CA VAL A 222 -5.44 -5.32 -1.17
C VAL A 222 -4.41 -4.71 -2.11
N THR A 223 -4.85 -4.33 -3.31
CA THR A 223 -4.05 -3.58 -4.27
C THR A 223 -4.90 -2.51 -4.94
N TYR A 224 -4.28 -1.42 -5.39
CA TYR A 224 -4.95 -0.47 -6.27
C TYR A 224 -4.41 -0.51 -7.71
N SER A 225 -3.65 -1.55 -8.04
CA SER A 225 -3.16 -1.84 -9.40
C SER A 225 -3.08 -3.35 -9.62
N PRO A 226 -3.69 -3.88 -10.69
CA PRO A 226 -3.73 -5.34 -10.94
C PRO A 226 -2.36 -5.99 -11.11
N GLU A 227 -1.33 -5.19 -11.43
CA GLU A 227 0.04 -5.69 -11.68
C GLU A 227 0.88 -5.77 -10.40
N HIS A 228 0.36 -5.27 -9.27
CA HIS A 228 1.05 -5.25 -7.98
C HIS A 228 0.38 -6.20 -7.01
N GLY A 229 1.20 -7.00 -6.33
CA GLY A 229 0.73 -8.04 -5.44
C GLY A 229 1.37 -8.02 -4.06
N ALA A 230 0.83 -8.88 -3.21
CA ALA A 230 1.36 -9.23 -1.91
C ALA A 230 1.74 -10.71 -1.88
N TYR A 231 2.76 -11.06 -1.11
CA TYR A 231 3.35 -12.39 -1.13
C TYR A 231 3.73 -12.84 0.26
N TYR A 232 3.60 -14.13 0.53
CA TYR A 232 4.34 -14.80 1.58
C TYR A 232 5.58 -15.45 0.97
N VAL A 233 6.75 -15.13 1.49
CA VAL A 233 8.04 -15.61 0.96
C VAL A 233 8.71 -16.45 2.02
N ASP A 234 9.08 -17.68 1.64
CA ASP A 234 9.77 -18.61 2.51
C ASP A 234 10.75 -19.45 1.70
N THR A 235 11.53 -20.29 2.36
CA THR A 235 12.45 -21.18 1.68
C THR A 235 11.82 -22.53 1.40
N LYS A 236 11.94 -22.99 0.17
CA LYS A 236 11.59 -24.35 -0.26
C LYS A 236 12.83 -25.04 -0.83
N GLN A 237 13.26 -26.12 -0.18
CA GLN A 237 14.49 -26.83 -0.54
C GLN A 237 15.73 -25.92 -0.60
N GLY A 238 15.82 -24.96 0.35
CA GLY A 238 16.95 -24.03 0.43
C GLY A 238 16.94 -22.90 -0.60
N LYS A 239 15.82 -22.72 -1.33
CA LYS A 239 15.61 -21.62 -2.26
C LYS A 239 14.41 -20.77 -1.85
N ALA A 240 14.55 -19.46 -1.92
CA ALA A 240 13.46 -18.55 -1.67
C ALA A 240 12.35 -18.72 -2.70
N ALA A 241 11.11 -18.79 -2.22
CA ALA A 241 9.93 -18.97 -3.04
C ALA A 241 8.82 -18.03 -2.57
N ALA A 242 8.37 -17.15 -3.45
CA ALA A 242 7.25 -16.26 -3.21
C ALA A 242 5.94 -16.97 -3.58
N LYS A 243 5.01 -17.00 -2.62
CA LYS A 243 3.64 -17.47 -2.81
C LYS A 243 2.72 -16.25 -2.82
N PRO A 244 2.05 -15.94 -3.95
CA PRO A 244 1.12 -14.82 -4.01
C PRO A 244 -0.03 -15.02 -3.03
N ILE A 245 -0.45 -13.92 -2.41
CA ILE A 245 -1.66 -13.80 -1.60
C ILE A 245 -2.71 -13.19 -2.51
N GLU A 246 -3.92 -13.76 -2.51
CA GLU A 246 -5.04 -13.20 -3.28
C GLU A 246 -5.32 -11.76 -2.82
N THR A 247 -5.32 -10.81 -3.78
CA THR A 247 -5.52 -9.39 -3.50
C THR A 247 -6.86 -8.91 -4.03
N ARG A 248 -7.59 -8.17 -3.21
CA ARG A 248 -8.79 -7.43 -3.65
C ARG A 248 -8.38 -6.08 -4.22
N LEU A 249 -8.93 -5.72 -5.39
CA LEU A 249 -8.70 -4.41 -6.00
C LEU A 249 -9.48 -3.32 -5.27
N LEU A 250 -8.78 -2.27 -4.84
CA LEU A 250 -9.37 -1.06 -4.26
C LEU A 250 -9.77 -0.09 -5.38
N LEU A 251 -11.03 0.27 -5.42
CA LEU A 251 -11.59 1.25 -6.33
C LEU A 251 -12.15 2.45 -5.54
N ASP A 252 -12.18 3.61 -6.16
CA ASP A 252 -12.83 4.79 -5.59
C ASP A 252 -14.36 4.65 -5.63
N ASP A 253 -15.04 5.38 -4.76
CA ASP A 253 -16.51 5.48 -4.77
C ASP A 253 -16.98 5.99 -6.13
N GLY A 254 -18.01 5.32 -6.66
CA GLY A 254 -18.52 5.61 -7.99
C GLY A 254 -17.80 4.89 -9.14
N ALA A 255 -16.80 4.07 -8.86
CA ALA A 255 -16.21 3.19 -9.87
C ALA A 255 -17.23 2.15 -10.36
N ILE A 256 -17.19 1.86 -11.66
CA ILE A 256 -18.05 0.81 -12.23
C ILE A 256 -17.48 -0.58 -11.97
N GLU A 257 -18.35 -1.57 -11.86
CA GLU A 257 -17.96 -2.97 -11.65
C GLU A 257 -17.22 -3.54 -12.87
N ALA A 258 -16.33 -4.53 -12.65
CA ALA A 258 -15.54 -5.14 -13.71
C ALA A 258 -16.37 -5.82 -14.82
N ASN A 259 -17.59 -6.25 -14.49
CA ASN A 259 -18.54 -6.86 -15.43
C ASN A 259 -19.50 -5.86 -16.07
N ALA A 260 -19.42 -4.58 -15.71
CA ALA A 260 -20.31 -3.54 -16.26
C ALA A 260 -19.85 -3.00 -17.62
N TYR A 261 -18.60 -3.26 -18.02
CA TYR A 261 -18.03 -2.82 -19.28
C TYR A 261 -17.46 -4.00 -20.08
N THR A 262 -17.23 -3.78 -21.37
CA THR A 262 -16.52 -4.74 -22.23
C THR A 262 -15.09 -4.24 -22.47
N ALA A 263 -14.12 -5.16 -22.41
CA ALA A 263 -12.73 -4.92 -22.78
C ALA A 263 -12.40 -5.76 -24.01
N GLU A 264 -12.07 -5.10 -25.12
CA GLU A 264 -11.70 -5.75 -26.37
C GLU A 264 -10.21 -5.53 -26.64
N PRO A 265 -9.37 -6.58 -26.56
CA PRO A 265 -7.95 -6.47 -26.92
C PRO A 265 -7.85 -6.26 -28.44
N ILE A 266 -7.15 -5.21 -28.84
CA ILE A 266 -7.02 -4.79 -30.25
C ILE A 266 -5.65 -5.18 -30.81
N GLY A 267 -4.56 -4.77 -30.18
CA GLY A 267 -3.18 -5.11 -30.55
C GLY A 267 -2.78 -4.72 -31.97
N LYS A 268 -3.39 -3.65 -32.55
CA LYS A 268 -3.17 -3.21 -33.94
C LYS A 268 -2.70 -1.78 -34.03
N SER A 269 -1.99 -1.43 -35.11
CA SER A 269 -1.62 -0.04 -35.38
C SER A 269 -2.81 0.78 -35.91
N ALA A 270 -2.75 2.11 -35.74
CA ALA A 270 -3.74 3.02 -36.31
C ALA A 270 -3.86 2.86 -37.83
N ARG A 271 -2.74 2.58 -38.51
CA ARG A 271 -2.75 2.27 -39.98
C ARG A 271 -3.63 1.08 -40.32
N ASP A 272 -3.53 -0.01 -39.52
CA ASP A 272 -4.32 -1.23 -39.78
C ASP A 272 -5.79 -1.04 -39.46
N LEU A 273 -6.13 0.01 -38.68
CA LEU A 273 -7.48 0.40 -38.29
C LEU A 273 -8.04 1.58 -39.09
N ALA A 274 -7.43 1.98 -40.19
CA ALA A 274 -7.86 3.13 -41.00
C ALA A 274 -9.32 3.03 -41.52
N GLN A 275 -9.88 1.83 -41.58
CA GLN A 275 -11.27 1.56 -41.98
C GLN A 275 -12.18 1.22 -40.77
N ALA A 276 -11.68 1.37 -39.53
CA ALA A 276 -12.48 1.13 -38.34
C ALA A 276 -13.64 2.13 -38.25
N SER A 277 -14.72 1.71 -37.60
CA SER A 277 -15.89 2.55 -37.33
C SER A 277 -16.12 2.73 -35.83
N GLY A 278 -17.11 3.51 -35.45
CA GLY A 278 -17.41 3.74 -34.04
C GLY A 278 -16.32 4.53 -33.31
N ALA A 279 -16.11 4.21 -32.03
CA ALA A 279 -15.13 4.89 -31.20
C ALA A 279 -13.69 4.78 -31.73
N LEU A 280 -13.30 3.59 -32.23
CA LEU A 280 -11.99 3.37 -32.85
C LEU A 280 -11.79 4.22 -34.10
N GLY A 281 -12.80 4.30 -34.98
CA GLY A 281 -12.74 5.12 -36.18
C GLY A 281 -12.56 6.59 -35.86
N VAL A 282 -13.26 7.10 -34.86
CA VAL A 282 -13.13 8.50 -34.41
C VAL A 282 -11.75 8.74 -33.79
N PHE A 283 -11.25 7.81 -32.96
CA PHE A 283 -9.90 7.92 -32.40
C PHE A 283 -8.84 8.00 -33.49
N VAL A 284 -8.86 7.08 -34.45
CA VAL A 284 -7.89 7.03 -35.55
C VAL A 284 -7.96 8.28 -36.44
N ALA A 285 -9.17 8.79 -36.70
CA ALA A 285 -9.36 9.94 -37.59
C ALA A 285 -9.16 11.31 -36.93
N GLN A 286 -9.49 11.47 -35.65
CA GLN A 286 -9.60 12.79 -35.00
C GLN A 286 -8.64 13.01 -33.85
N ALA A 287 -8.13 11.95 -33.20
CA ALA A 287 -7.23 12.10 -32.06
C ALA A 287 -5.80 12.42 -32.44
N GLY A 288 -5.48 12.61 -33.73
CA GLY A 288 -4.13 12.88 -34.22
C GLY A 288 -3.19 11.67 -34.07
N ALA A 289 -3.73 10.46 -34.05
CA ALA A 289 -2.95 9.25 -33.95
C ALA A 289 -1.96 9.15 -35.13
N ASP A 290 -0.68 8.97 -34.82
CA ASP A 290 0.31 8.60 -35.83
C ASP A 290 -0.08 7.24 -36.45
N ALA A 291 0.23 7.02 -37.72
CA ALA A 291 -0.03 5.76 -38.41
C ALA A 291 0.58 4.54 -37.70
N ASN A 292 1.63 4.72 -36.92
CA ASN A 292 2.32 3.69 -36.15
C ASN A 292 1.80 3.57 -34.71
N THR A 293 0.95 4.51 -34.23
CA THR A 293 0.34 4.41 -32.89
C THR A 293 -0.31 3.04 -32.73
N ARG A 294 0.11 2.30 -31.73
CA ARG A 294 -0.47 0.98 -31.43
C ARG A 294 -1.62 1.15 -30.45
N ILE A 295 -2.75 0.55 -30.79
CA ILE A 295 -3.94 0.52 -29.95
C ILE A 295 -4.00 -0.86 -29.30
N GLU A 296 -3.96 -0.90 -27.98
CA GLU A 296 -3.90 -2.15 -27.21
C GLU A 296 -5.30 -2.66 -26.85
N THR A 297 -6.14 -1.77 -26.34
CA THR A 297 -7.46 -2.17 -25.83
C THR A 297 -8.52 -1.10 -26.13
N LEU A 298 -9.74 -1.55 -26.39
CA LEU A 298 -10.95 -0.74 -26.41
C LEU A 298 -11.84 -1.14 -25.23
N LEU A 299 -12.18 -0.18 -24.38
CA LEU A 299 -13.09 -0.35 -23.24
C LEU A 299 -14.41 0.34 -23.54
N ILE A 300 -15.56 -0.30 -23.31
CA ILE A 300 -16.89 0.25 -23.58
C ILE A 300 -17.82 0.05 -22.40
N TYR A 301 -18.44 1.15 -21.96
CA TYR A 301 -19.49 1.18 -20.94
C TYR A 301 -20.65 2.09 -21.42
N GLY A 302 -21.74 1.50 -21.91
CA GLY A 302 -22.84 2.24 -22.48
C GLY A 302 -22.40 3.16 -23.63
N ASN A 303 -22.61 4.46 -23.49
CA ASN A 303 -22.20 5.49 -24.45
C ASN A 303 -20.77 6.01 -24.25
N LEU A 304 -20.03 5.47 -23.28
CA LEU A 304 -18.63 5.81 -23.03
C LEU A 304 -17.73 4.74 -23.63
N ALA A 305 -16.65 5.17 -24.27
CA ALA A 305 -15.55 4.31 -24.68
C ALA A 305 -14.22 4.90 -24.22
N ALA A 306 -13.23 4.05 -24.05
CA ALA A 306 -11.84 4.45 -23.87
C ALA A 306 -10.94 3.62 -24.78
N VAL A 307 -10.00 4.30 -25.45
CA VAL A 307 -8.98 3.69 -26.30
C VAL A 307 -7.65 3.80 -25.61
N VAL A 308 -7.02 2.65 -25.31
CA VAL A 308 -5.70 2.53 -24.70
C VAL A 308 -4.66 2.44 -25.82
N HIS A 309 -3.69 3.34 -25.85
CA HIS A 309 -2.72 3.46 -26.94
C HIS A 309 -1.35 3.95 -26.48
N ASP A 310 -0.31 3.71 -27.29
CA ASP A 310 1.10 4.00 -27.00
C ASP A 310 1.62 5.31 -27.59
N GLN A 311 0.76 6.17 -28.16
CA GLN A 311 1.20 7.39 -28.88
C GLN A 311 2.14 8.30 -28.07
N TYR A 312 1.97 8.33 -26.75
CA TYR A 312 2.76 9.14 -25.85
C TYR A 312 3.48 8.28 -24.79
N MET A 313 3.84 7.04 -25.17
CA MET A 313 4.52 6.14 -24.25
C MET A 313 5.80 6.82 -23.73
N ASP A 314 5.88 6.95 -22.43
CA ASP A 314 7.03 7.55 -21.75
C ASP A 314 8.20 6.54 -21.63
N LEU A 315 9.31 6.98 -21.02
CA LEU A 315 10.48 6.13 -20.79
C LEU A 315 10.19 4.92 -19.85
N PHE A 316 9.03 4.91 -19.18
CA PHE A 316 8.61 3.86 -18.27
C PHE A 316 7.61 2.88 -18.90
N GLY A 317 7.27 3.08 -20.18
CA GLY A 317 6.34 2.20 -20.91
C GLY A 317 4.87 2.45 -20.58
N SER A 318 4.52 3.65 -20.10
CA SER A 318 3.14 4.00 -19.80
C SER A 318 2.34 4.31 -21.06
N TYR A 319 1.09 3.90 -21.06
CA TYR A 319 0.13 4.13 -22.15
C TYR A 319 -0.74 5.36 -21.87
N ALA A 320 -1.35 5.88 -22.92
CA ALA A 320 -2.40 6.89 -22.82
C ALA A 320 -3.78 6.25 -22.95
N ILE A 321 -4.77 6.82 -22.27
CA ILE A 321 -6.16 6.42 -22.31
C ILE A 321 -6.96 7.60 -22.86
N ARG A 322 -7.56 7.44 -24.04
CA ARG A 322 -8.39 8.46 -24.67
C ARG A 322 -9.88 8.12 -24.48
N PHE A 323 -10.62 9.01 -23.82
CA PHE A 323 -12.05 8.85 -23.57
C PHE A 323 -12.88 9.44 -24.69
N LEU A 324 -13.93 8.72 -25.10
CA LEU A 324 -14.88 9.11 -26.13
C LEU A 324 -16.32 8.90 -25.63
N TYR A 325 -17.22 9.80 -25.99
CA TYR A 325 -18.65 9.70 -25.66
C TYR A 325 -19.50 9.67 -26.94
N ASN A 326 -20.47 8.76 -26.97
CA ASN A 326 -21.44 8.66 -28.07
C ASN A 326 -22.68 9.50 -27.77
N HIS A 327 -22.81 10.63 -28.44
CA HIS A 327 -24.02 11.45 -28.42
C HIS A 327 -24.83 11.24 -29.69
N ASN A 328 -26.03 10.66 -29.57
CA ASN A 328 -26.95 10.42 -30.69
C ASN A 328 -26.30 9.70 -31.89
N GLY A 329 -25.51 8.68 -31.66
CA GLY A 329 -24.84 7.90 -32.70
C GLY A 329 -23.49 8.48 -33.18
N THR A 330 -23.08 9.65 -32.65
CA THR A 330 -21.83 10.31 -33.03
C THR A 330 -20.83 10.27 -31.85
N TRP A 331 -19.69 9.63 -32.06
CA TRP A 331 -18.63 9.60 -31.09
C TRP A 331 -17.84 10.90 -31.05
N GLN A 332 -17.50 11.38 -29.86
CA GLN A 332 -16.76 12.63 -29.63
C GLN A 332 -15.71 12.44 -28.56
N LEU A 333 -14.56 13.09 -28.72
CA LEU A 333 -13.47 13.08 -27.76
C LEU A 333 -13.86 13.87 -26.49
N MET A 334 -13.63 13.26 -25.33
CA MET A 334 -13.94 13.84 -24.02
C MET A 334 -12.71 14.24 -23.23
N GLY A 335 -11.66 13.44 -23.24
CA GLY A 335 -10.46 13.70 -22.46
C GLY A 335 -9.42 12.60 -22.64
N GLU A 336 -8.32 12.76 -21.96
CA GLU A 336 -7.18 11.86 -21.99
C GLU A 336 -6.58 11.69 -20.59
N ASP A 337 -6.10 10.49 -20.32
CA ASP A 337 -5.28 10.17 -19.15
C ASP A 337 -3.95 9.57 -19.59
N LEU A 338 -2.88 9.88 -18.85
CA LEU A 338 -1.52 9.46 -19.18
C LEU A 338 -0.89 8.70 -18.01
N GLY A 339 0.04 7.81 -18.30
CA GLY A 339 0.87 7.21 -17.28
C GLY A 339 0.30 5.91 -16.67
N ALA A 340 -0.56 5.20 -17.40
CA ALA A 340 -1.06 3.89 -16.97
C ALA A 340 -0.44 2.75 -17.79
N THR A 341 -0.24 1.59 -17.18
CA THR A 341 -0.02 0.34 -17.90
C THR A 341 -1.33 -0.15 -18.54
N VAL A 342 -1.28 -1.13 -19.44
CA VAL A 342 -2.51 -1.68 -20.06
C VAL A 342 -3.48 -2.20 -19.01
N ALA A 343 -2.99 -2.93 -17.99
CA ALA A 343 -3.84 -3.45 -16.92
C ALA A 343 -4.38 -2.34 -16.00
N GLU A 344 -3.58 -1.32 -15.69
CA GLU A 344 -4.03 -0.15 -14.92
C GLU A 344 -5.04 0.71 -15.69
N SER A 345 -5.01 0.68 -17.02
CA SER A 345 -5.97 1.42 -17.86
C SER A 345 -7.42 1.00 -17.60
N GLU A 346 -7.66 -0.27 -17.30
CA GLU A 346 -8.99 -0.74 -16.91
C GLU A 346 -9.44 -0.17 -15.55
N VAL A 347 -8.52 -0.06 -14.60
CA VAL A 347 -8.80 0.55 -13.29
C VAL A 347 -9.14 2.03 -13.46
N VAL A 348 -8.33 2.77 -14.21
CA VAL A 348 -8.57 4.20 -14.52
C VAL A 348 -9.92 4.38 -15.21
N PHE A 349 -10.25 3.52 -16.18
CA PHE A 349 -11.54 3.56 -16.86
C PHE A 349 -12.69 3.36 -15.89
N ARG A 350 -12.64 2.35 -15.04
CA ARG A 350 -13.68 2.05 -14.05
C ARG A 350 -13.89 3.19 -13.05
N GLU A 351 -12.83 3.81 -12.60
CA GLU A 351 -12.88 4.93 -11.64
C GLU A 351 -13.43 6.23 -12.27
N LYS A 352 -13.16 6.46 -13.55
CA LYS A 352 -13.51 7.72 -14.22
C LYS A 352 -14.81 7.66 -15.01
N ALA A 353 -15.31 6.47 -15.33
CA ALA A 353 -16.45 6.30 -16.23
C ALA A 353 -17.67 7.11 -15.79
N THR A 354 -18.08 7.02 -14.54
CA THR A 354 -19.25 7.75 -14.02
C THR A 354 -19.05 9.26 -14.10
N THR A 355 -17.88 9.76 -13.70
CA THR A 355 -17.58 11.20 -13.75
C THR A 355 -17.59 11.74 -15.17
N ILE A 356 -16.98 11.02 -16.12
CA ILE A 356 -16.93 11.44 -17.53
C ILE A 356 -18.32 11.39 -18.16
N LEU A 357 -19.14 10.39 -17.83
CA LEU A 357 -20.53 10.33 -18.29
C LEU A 357 -21.36 11.53 -17.80
N LEU A 358 -21.26 11.89 -16.52
CA LEU A 358 -21.95 13.06 -15.97
C LEU A 358 -21.51 14.37 -16.66
N GLN A 359 -20.22 14.54 -16.90
CA GLN A 359 -19.67 15.69 -17.64
C GLN A 359 -20.19 15.72 -19.09
N ALA A 360 -20.26 14.57 -19.75
CA ALA A 360 -20.77 14.45 -21.11
C ALA A 360 -22.27 14.78 -21.18
N GLU A 361 -23.06 14.24 -20.26
CA GLU A 361 -24.49 14.53 -20.17
C GLU A 361 -24.76 16.01 -19.92
N GLU A 362 -23.99 16.66 -19.05
CA GLU A 362 -24.11 18.11 -18.83
C GLU A 362 -23.74 18.91 -20.07
N LYS A 363 -22.65 18.55 -20.76
CA LYS A 363 -22.18 19.22 -21.98
C LYS A 363 -23.17 19.12 -23.15
N TYR A 364 -23.90 18.01 -23.24
CA TYR A 364 -24.82 17.73 -24.37
C TYR A 364 -26.31 17.77 -23.96
N LYS A 365 -26.63 18.39 -22.82
CA LYS A 365 -28.02 18.57 -22.33
C LYS A 365 -28.91 19.50 -23.16
N ASN A 366 -28.36 20.17 -24.20
CA ASN A 366 -29.08 21.14 -25.05
C ASN A 366 -29.38 20.58 -26.45
#